data_83f35f68dbfe1779715f57e8629f084d
#
_entry.id   83f35f68dbfe1779715f57e8629f084d
#
_cell.length_a   1.000
_cell.length_b   1.000
_cell.length_c   1.000
_cell.angle_alpha   90.00
_cell.angle_beta   90.00
_cell.angle_gamma   90.00
#
_symmetry.space_group_name_H-M   'P 1'
#
loop_
_entity.id
_entity.type
_entity.pdbx_description
1 polymer ?
#
loop_
_entity_poly.entity_id
_entity_poly.type
_entity_poly.pdbx_seq_one_letter_code
_entity_poly.pdbx_strand_id
1 'polypeptide(L)'
;MSSKWLSLEEALAKALDAAYAIDDVEQVSIFEANNRILAHDLVATLDVPPWDNSAMDGYAVNVEDLSGSNELEVQGIITAGMEADTPLQKGKAFKIMTGAPIPNNANAVVMVENTSECNGCLLYTSPSPRDRTR
;
A
#
# COMPACT_ATOMS: atom_id res chain seq x y z
N MET A 1 57.61 24.66 21.36
CA MET A 1 56.93 23.71 20.45
C MET A 1 55.56 24.28 20.20
N SER A 2 55.33 24.81 18.99
CA SER A 2 54.01 25.38 18.62
C SER A 2 53.06 24.21 18.39
N SER A 3 52.07 24.06 19.25
CA SER A 3 50.96 23.11 19.01
C SER A 3 50.14 23.65 17.85
N LYS A 4 50.31 23.11 16.68
CA LYS A 4 49.49 23.45 15.53
C LYS A 4 48.11 22.85 15.75
N TRP A 5 47.13 23.71 16.03
CA TRP A 5 45.73 23.30 16.11
C TRP A 5 45.28 22.81 14.70
N LEU A 6 44.55 21.71 14.67
CA LEU A 6 43.97 21.18 13.44
C LEU A 6 42.72 21.98 13.10
N SER A 7 42.45 22.17 11.80
CA SER A 7 41.13 22.59 11.37
C SER A 7 40.10 21.49 11.64
N LEU A 8 38.79 21.83 11.57
CA LEU A 8 37.73 20.84 11.72
C LEU A 8 37.84 19.74 10.67
N GLU A 9 38.12 20.10 9.44
CA GLU A 9 38.27 19.20 8.30
C GLU A 9 39.48 18.25 8.51
N GLU A 10 40.61 18.78 8.96
CA GLU A 10 41.80 17.98 9.23
C GLU A 10 41.57 17.01 10.41
N ALA A 11 40.85 17.45 11.45
CA ALA A 11 40.52 16.61 12.59
C ALA A 11 39.54 15.49 12.20
N LEU A 12 38.51 15.82 11.39
CA LEU A 12 37.54 14.86 10.89
C LEU A 12 38.20 13.82 9.97
N ALA A 13 39.04 14.28 9.03
CA ALA A 13 39.76 13.36 8.14
C ALA A 13 40.64 12.37 8.92
N LYS A 14 41.35 12.85 9.96
CA LYS A 14 42.15 11.95 10.82
C LYS A 14 41.31 11.00 11.65
N ALA A 15 40.12 11.44 12.11
CA ALA A 15 39.22 10.57 12.87
C ALA A 15 38.65 9.46 11.98
N LEU A 16 38.26 9.80 10.74
CA LEU A 16 37.76 8.83 9.76
C LEU A 16 38.84 7.84 9.31
N ASP A 17 40.09 8.32 9.11
CA ASP A 17 41.22 7.47 8.74
C ASP A 17 41.60 6.48 9.85
N ALA A 18 41.39 6.86 11.10
CA ALA A 18 41.61 6.01 12.26
C ALA A 18 40.42 5.10 12.61
N ALA A 19 39.27 5.34 12.02
CA ALA A 19 38.08 4.52 12.24
C ALA A 19 38.14 3.25 11.39
N TYR A 20 37.76 2.14 11.97
CA TYR A 20 37.61 0.88 11.26
C TYR A 20 36.19 0.34 11.43
N ALA A 21 35.67 -0.33 10.41
CA ALA A 21 34.41 -1.02 10.51
C ALA A 21 34.52 -2.25 11.42
N ILE A 22 33.49 -2.52 12.19
CA ILE A 22 33.37 -3.77 12.93
C ILE A 22 32.85 -4.82 11.95
N ASP A 23 33.67 -5.82 11.66
CA ASP A 23 33.36 -6.91 10.76
C ASP A 23 32.72 -8.12 11.47
N ASP A 24 32.75 -8.13 12.78
CA ASP A 24 32.15 -9.20 13.58
C ASP A 24 30.66 -9.14 13.54
N VAL A 25 30.04 -10.27 13.16
CA VAL A 25 28.59 -10.43 13.03
C VAL A 25 28.14 -11.55 13.99
N GLU A 26 27.04 -11.29 14.69
CA GLU A 26 26.38 -12.28 15.54
C GLU A 26 24.91 -12.43 15.20
N GLN A 27 24.37 -13.60 15.46
CA GLN A 27 22.94 -13.87 15.32
C GLN A 27 22.27 -13.81 16.69
N VAL A 28 21.32 -12.91 16.84
CA VAL A 28 20.61 -12.69 18.10
C VAL A 28 19.10 -12.81 17.89
N SER A 29 18.35 -13.09 18.95
CA SER A 29 16.90 -13.01 18.94
C SER A 29 16.44 -11.57 18.65
N ILE A 30 15.32 -11.42 17.94
CA ILE A 30 14.72 -10.11 17.68
C ILE A 30 14.41 -9.34 18.98
N PHE A 31 14.12 -10.04 20.07
CA PHE A 31 13.87 -9.44 21.38
C PHE A 31 15.13 -8.88 22.03
N GLU A 32 16.32 -9.30 21.58
CA GLU A 32 17.64 -8.87 22.05
C GLU A 32 18.34 -7.94 21.05
N ALA A 33 17.69 -7.67 19.89
CA ALA A 33 18.26 -6.87 18.80
C ALA A 33 18.21 -5.35 19.05
N ASN A 34 17.61 -4.90 20.14
CA ASN A 34 17.54 -3.48 20.47
C ASN A 34 18.94 -2.88 20.62
N ASN A 35 19.18 -1.71 20.02
CA ASN A 35 20.46 -1.01 19.97
C ASN A 35 21.57 -1.74 19.20
N ARG A 36 21.24 -2.71 18.34
CA ARG A 36 22.15 -3.39 17.43
C ARG A 36 22.05 -2.79 16.02
N ILE A 37 23.12 -2.94 15.26
CA ILE A 37 23.20 -2.51 13.85
C ILE A 37 23.04 -3.75 12.99
N LEU A 38 22.15 -3.69 11.98
CA LEU A 38 21.99 -4.76 11.02
C LEU A 38 23.27 -4.96 10.21
N ALA A 39 23.77 -6.20 10.15
CA ALA A 39 24.92 -6.56 9.34
C ALA A 39 24.61 -6.62 7.84
N HIS A 40 23.35 -6.89 7.49
CA HIS A 40 22.88 -6.98 6.11
C HIS A 40 21.52 -6.29 5.98
N ASP A 41 21.20 -5.83 4.75
CA ASP A 41 19.91 -5.26 4.44
C ASP A 41 18.80 -6.30 4.63
N LEU A 42 17.71 -5.89 5.25
CA LEU A 42 16.50 -6.67 5.33
C LEU A 42 15.61 -6.31 4.13
N VAL A 43 15.46 -7.28 3.22
CA VAL A 43 14.58 -7.14 2.07
C VAL A 43 13.26 -7.84 2.38
N ALA A 44 12.13 -7.11 2.27
CA ALA A 44 10.82 -7.69 2.42
C ALA A 44 10.58 -8.75 1.34
N THR A 45 10.12 -9.93 1.73
CA THR A 45 9.78 -11.02 0.83
C THR A 45 8.29 -11.10 0.51
N LEU A 46 7.49 -10.28 1.20
CA LEU A 46 6.05 -10.20 1.03
C LEU A 46 5.65 -8.73 0.99
N ASP A 47 4.64 -8.42 0.21
CA ASP A 47 4.00 -7.12 0.22
C ASP A 47 3.21 -6.93 1.54
N VAL A 48 3.14 -5.69 2.03
CA VAL A 48 2.34 -5.32 3.21
C VAL A 48 1.52 -4.08 2.87
N PRO A 49 0.22 -4.24 2.67
CA PRO A 49 -0.61 -5.45 2.74
C PRO A 49 -0.30 -6.47 1.63
N PRO A 50 -0.61 -7.78 1.82
CA PRO A 50 -0.27 -8.84 0.86
C PRO A 50 -1.24 -8.91 -0.35
N TRP A 51 -2.22 -8.04 -0.43
CA TRP A 51 -3.19 -7.89 -1.51
C TRP A 51 -3.57 -6.43 -1.70
N ASP A 52 -4.17 -6.12 -2.85
CA ASP A 52 -4.68 -4.79 -3.14
C ASP A 52 -5.92 -4.50 -2.27
N ASN A 53 -5.87 -3.41 -1.51
CA ASN A 53 -6.96 -2.96 -0.64
C ASN A 53 -7.59 -1.67 -1.16
N SER A 54 -8.87 -1.50 -0.88
CA SER A 54 -9.53 -0.22 -1.13
C SER A 54 -9.00 0.86 -0.19
N ALA A 55 -8.62 2.01 -0.74
CA ALA A 55 -8.22 3.19 0.02
C ALA A 55 -9.43 4.01 0.51
N MET A 56 -10.65 3.69 0.06
CA MET A 56 -11.85 4.48 0.31
C MET A 56 -13.10 3.60 0.36
N ASP A 57 -14.17 4.13 0.94
CA ASP A 57 -15.49 3.54 0.88
C ASP A 57 -16.12 3.84 -0.48
N GLY A 58 -16.69 2.82 -1.11
CA GLY A 58 -17.21 2.98 -2.47
C GLY A 58 -17.69 1.69 -3.09
N TYR A 59 -17.50 1.58 -4.40
CA TYR A 59 -17.91 0.44 -5.19
C TYR A 59 -16.77 -0.03 -6.09
N ALA A 60 -16.36 -1.29 -5.91
CA ALA A 60 -15.40 -1.95 -6.78
C ALA A 60 -16.09 -2.32 -8.09
N VAL A 61 -15.54 -1.86 -9.21
CA VAL A 61 -16.12 -1.97 -10.54
C VAL A 61 -15.06 -2.37 -11.57
N ASN A 62 -15.49 -2.83 -12.73
CA ASN A 62 -14.66 -2.87 -13.93
C ASN A 62 -15.01 -1.65 -14.80
N VAL A 63 -14.00 -0.81 -15.08
CA VAL A 63 -14.17 0.43 -15.86
C VAL A 63 -14.72 0.17 -17.26
N GLU A 64 -14.41 -0.98 -17.85
CA GLU A 64 -14.93 -1.35 -19.17
C GLU A 64 -16.47 -1.50 -19.18
N ASP A 65 -17.06 -1.96 -18.08
CA ASP A 65 -18.50 -2.13 -17.94
C ASP A 65 -19.25 -0.80 -17.81
N LEU A 66 -18.55 0.28 -17.42
CA LEU A 66 -19.10 1.62 -17.32
C LEU A 66 -19.32 2.29 -18.69
N SER A 67 -18.67 1.79 -19.75
CA SER A 67 -18.75 2.38 -21.09
C SER A 67 -20.11 2.25 -21.78
N GLY A 68 -20.99 1.37 -21.28
CA GLY A 68 -22.29 1.07 -21.89
C GLY A 68 -23.50 1.45 -21.04
N SER A 69 -23.33 1.61 -19.74
CA SER A 69 -24.40 1.95 -18.80
C SER A 69 -23.82 2.64 -17.58
N ASN A 70 -24.49 3.68 -17.11
CA ASN A 70 -24.14 4.32 -15.84
C ASN A 70 -24.78 3.59 -14.64
N GLU A 71 -25.38 2.43 -14.87
CA GLU A 71 -26.10 1.67 -13.86
C GLU A 71 -25.53 0.25 -13.78
N LEU A 72 -25.11 -0.14 -12.57
CA LEU A 72 -24.57 -1.46 -12.27
C LEU A 72 -25.36 -2.10 -11.11
N GLU A 73 -25.64 -3.39 -11.21
CA GLU A 73 -26.23 -4.15 -10.11
C GLU A 73 -25.21 -4.37 -9.00
N VAL A 74 -25.61 -4.16 -7.73
CA VAL A 74 -24.73 -4.43 -6.57
C VAL A 74 -24.75 -5.93 -6.26
N GLN A 75 -23.61 -6.60 -6.50
CA GLN A 75 -23.46 -8.05 -6.32
C GLN A 75 -23.36 -8.44 -4.84
N GLY A 76 -22.83 -7.56 -3.99
CA GLY A 76 -22.63 -7.81 -2.57
C GLY A 76 -21.81 -6.71 -1.90
N ILE A 77 -21.35 -6.98 -0.68
CA ILE A 77 -20.54 -6.08 0.13
C ILE A 77 -19.27 -6.80 0.56
N ILE A 78 -18.12 -6.12 0.48
CA ILE A 78 -16.83 -6.57 0.97
C ILE A 78 -16.34 -5.57 2.01
N THR A 79 -16.06 -6.06 3.23
CA THR A 79 -15.54 -5.25 4.34
C THR A 79 -14.11 -5.65 4.70
N ALA A 80 -13.41 -4.78 5.43
CA ALA A 80 -12.08 -5.11 5.95
C ALA A 80 -12.12 -6.40 6.78
N GLY A 81 -11.13 -7.28 6.54
CA GLY A 81 -11.04 -8.58 7.19
C GLY A 81 -11.86 -9.71 6.54
N MET A 82 -12.64 -9.43 5.50
CA MET A 82 -13.24 -10.45 4.65
C MET A 82 -12.26 -10.91 3.57
N GLU A 83 -12.47 -12.10 3.05
CA GLU A 83 -11.80 -12.59 1.84
C GLU A 83 -12.63 -12.21 0.61
N ALA A 84 -11.97 -11.81 -0.48
CA ALA A 84 -12.63 -11.47 -1.74
C ALA A 84 -12.63 -12.66 -2.72
N ASP A 85 -13.15 -13.81 -2.26
CA ASP A 85 -13.11 -15.07 -3.00
C ASP A 85 -14.02 -15.09 -4.24
N THR A 86 -15.05 -14.25 -4.21
CA THR A 86 -16.01 -14.17 -5.32
C THR A 86 -15.55 -13.10 -6.30
N PRO A 87 -15.27 -13.44 -7.57
CA PRO A 87 -14.89 -12.45 -8.57
C PRO A 87 -16.07 -11.54 -8.92
N LEU A 88 -15.75 -10.31 -9.29
CA LEU A 88 -16.72 -9.36 -9.83
C LEU A 88 -17.26 -9.89 -11.15
N GLN A 89 -18.59 -9.97 -11.25
CA GLN A 89 -19.29 -10.35 -12.48
C GLN A 89 -19.43 -9.14 -13.41
N LYS A 90 -19.44 -9.41 -14.72
CA LYS A 90 -19.62 -8.38 -15.73
C LYS A 90 -20.93 -7.60 -15.53
N GLY A 91 -20.87 -6.29 -15.60
CA GLY A 91 -22.03 -5.41 -15.42
C GLY A 91 -22.50 -5.26 -13.98
N LYS A 92 -21.67 -5.68 -13.00
CA LYS A 92 -21.99 -5.56 -11.58
C LYS A 92 -20.95 -4.74 -10.81
N ALA A 93 -21.24 -4.44 -9.55
CA ALA A 93 -20.37 -3.77 -8.62
C ALA A 93 -20.39 -4.48 -7.26
N PHE A 94 -19.29 -4.44 -6.52
CA PHE A 94 -19.28 -4.75 -5.09
C PHE A 94 -19.21 -3.46 -4.28
N LYS A 95 -20.10 -3.30 -3.32
CA LYS A 95 -19.90 -2.27 -2.29
C LYS A 95 -18.67 -2.64 -1.46
N ILE A 96 -17.71 -1.73 -1.34
CA ILE A 96 -16.43 -2.00 -0.70
C ILE A 96 -16.12 -0.93 0.33
N MET A 97 -15.55 -1.35 1.45
CA MET A 97 -15.14 -0.46 2.54
C MET A 97 -13.63 -0.27 2.54
N THR A 98 -13.17 0.82 3.11
CA THR A 98 -11.75 1.12 3.31
C THR A 98 -11.04 -0.05 3.97
N GLY A 99 -9.90 -0.45 3.42
CA GLY A 99 -9.10 -1.59 3.88
C GLY A 99 -9.61 -2.97 3.46
N ALA A 100 -10.75 -3.05 2.75
CA ALA A 100 -11.25 -4.30 2.21
C ALA A 100 -10.47 -4.73 0.96
N PRO A 101 -10.25 -6.04 0.75
CA PRO A 101 -9.55 -6.53 -0.43
C PRO A 101 -10.36 -6.28 -1.70
N ILE A 102 -9.66 -5.90 -2.77
CA ILE A 102 -10.26 -5.69 -4.10
C ILE A 102 -10.59 -7.06 -4.71
N PRO A 103 -11.84 -7.31 -5.14
CA PRO A 103 -12.20 -8.57 -5.75
C PRO A 103 -11.57 -8.72 -7.13
N ASN A 104 -11.28 -9.96 -7.52
CA ASN A 104 -10.81 -10.27 -8.85
C ASN A 104 -11.77 -9.71 -9.92
N ASN A 105 -11.24 -9.27 -11.05
CA ASN A 105 -11.92 -8.60 -12.17
C ASN A 105 -12.38 -7.16 -11.89
N ALA A 106 -12.22 -6.61 -10.69
CA ALA A 106 -12.34 -5.19 -10.45
C ALA A 106 -11.00 -4.50 -10.76
N ASN A 107 -11.05 -3.31 -11.36
CA ASN A 107 -9.87 -2.52 -11.69
C ASN A 107 -9.99 -1.04 -11.27
N ALA A 108 -11.09 -0.69 -10.60
CA ALA A 108 -11.31 0.64 -10.03
C ALA A 108 -12.26 0.57 -8.83
N VAL A 109 -12.15 1.58 -7.96
CA VAL A 109 -13.13 1.85 -6.91
C VAL A 109 -13.73 3.23 -7.16
N VAL A 110 -15.05 3.30 -7.27
CA VAL A 110 -15.80 4.56 -7.37
C VAL A 110 -16.21 4.96 -5.96
N MET A 111 -15.84 6.16 -5.54
CA MET A 111 -16.19 6.69 -4.22
C MET A 111 -17.70 6.77 -4.02
N VAL A 112 -18.16 6.48 -2.81
CA VAL A 112 -19.60 6.53 -2.48
C VAL A 112 -20.21 7.91 -2.77
N GLU A 113 -19.44 8.99 -2.59
CA GLU A 113 -19.86 10.38 -2.82
C GLU A 113 -20.18 10.67 -4.29
N ASN A 114 -19.62 9.89 -5.22
CA ASN A 114 -19.83 10.02 -6.67
C ASN A 114 -20.88 9.05 -7.20
N THR A 115 -21.66 8.45 -6.30
CA THR A 115 -22.63 7.41 -6.64
C THR A 115 -23.99 7.68 -6.00
N SER A 116 -25.03 7.10 -6.55
CA SER A 116 -26.35 7.03 -5.95
C SER A 116 -26.82 5.59 -6.01
N GLU A 117 -27.18 5.02 -4.86
CA GLU A 117 -27.74 3.66 -4.79
C GLU A 117 -29.27 3.74 -4.77
N CYS A 118 -29.91 3.06 -5.71
CA CYS A 118 -31.37 2.96 -5.79
C CYS A 118 -31.78 1.53 -6.13
N ASN A 119 -32.59 0.91 -5.29
CA ASN A 119 -33.18 -0.43 -5.52
C ASN A 119 -32.12 -1.54 -5.79
N GLY A 120 -30.94 -1.46 -5.15
CA GLY A 120 -29.87 -2.44 -5.35
C GLY A 120 -29.03 -2.21 -6.61
N CYS A 121 -29.26 -1.11 -7.31
CA CYS A 121 -28.45 -0.66 -8.44
C CYS A 121 -27.65 0.59 -8.07
N LEU A 122 -26.42 0.63 -8.54
CA LEU A 122 -25.52 1.76 -8.43
C LEU A 122 -25.70 2.65 -9.65
N LEU A 123 -26.07 3.91 -9.43
CA LEU A 123 -26.02 4.97 -10.44
C LEU A 123 -24.72 5.77 -10.26
N TYR A 124 -23.96 5.87 -11.31
CA TYR A 124 -22.64 6.46 -11.34
C TYR A 124 -22.66 7.78 -12.13
N THR A 125 -22.07 8.84 -11.55
CA THR A 125 -22.22 10.19 -12.14
C THR A 125 -21.03 10.69 -12.95
N SER A 126 -19.82 10.19 -12.76
CA SER A 126 -18.65 10.44 -13.65
C SER A 126 -17.37 9.74 -13.17
N PRO A 127 -16.60 9.02 -14.00
CA PRO A 127 -15.29 8.50 -13.61
C PRO A 127 -14.27 9.62 -13.58
N SER A 128 -13.65 9.83 -12.42
CA SER A 128 -12.39 10.57 -12.37
C SER A 128 -11.24 9.62 -12.75
N PRO A 129 -10.25 10.06 -13.55
CA PRO A 129 -9.03 9.28 -13.80
C PRO A 129 -8.21 8.96 -12.55
N ARG A 130 -8.59 9.51 -11.39
CA ARG A 130 -7.94 9.29 -10.08
C ARG A 130 -8.48 8.07 -9.32
N ASP A 131 -9.59 7.48 -9.76
CA ASP A 131 -10.26 6.34 -9.10
C ASP A 131 -9.60 4.99 -9.42
N ARG A 132 -8.39 5.01 -10.01
CA ARG A 132 -7.62 3.79 -10.26
C ARG A 132 -6.93 3.36 -8.97
N THR A 133 -7.28 2.18 -8.50
CA THR A 133 -6.53 1.46 -7.46
C THR A 133 -5.11 1.19 -7.93
N ARG A 134 -4.15 1.49 -7.08
CA ARG A 134 -2.77 0.98 -7.15
C ARG A 134 -2.50 0.22 -5.89
#